data_2c15b538b719b4a1db70b19bc0c0bdcc
#
_entry.id   2c15b538b719b4a1db70b19bc0c0bdcc
#
_cell.length_a   1.000
_cell.length_b   1.000
_cell.length_c   1.000
_cell.angle_alpha   90.00
_cell.angle_beta   90.00
_cell.angle_gamma   90.00
#
_symmetry.space_group_name_H-M   'P 1'
#
loop_
_entity.id
_entity.type
_entity.pdbx_description
1 polymer ?
#
loop_
_entity_poly.entity_id
_entity_poly.type
_entity_poly.pdbx_seq_one_letter_code
_entity_poly.pdbx_strand_id
1 'polypeptide(L)'
;MMSVRPKTSQTYGHQDHRFCPTCGGPLEDGHESGFLVCKSCGRISYLDPKLAGAAMIEINDKLLLVRRGIQPAYGKWSFPSGYVNRGEQIERAVEREVVEETGLVVTADWLVGLYSEPDKTVVLAVYSATVTGGKLIAGDETLETDTFPYTQLPDLAFNGDAKIVEDWLGGRAKR
;
A
#
# COMPACT_ATOMS: atom_id res chain seq x y z
N MET A 1 28.48 10.79 -26.95
CA MET A 1 28.25 11.78 -25.89
C MET A 1 27.03 11.33 -25.10
N MET A 2 27.21 10.63 -23.98
CA MET A 2 26.13 10.24 -23.09
C MET A 2 25.75 11.46 -22.22
N SER A 3 24.52 11.91 -22.34
CA SER A 3 23.95 13.00 -21.52
C SER A 3 23.84 12.50 -20.07
N VAL A 4 24.68 13.04 -19.20
CA VAL A 4 24.58 12.85 -17.75
C VAL A 4 23.37 13.67 -17.28
N ARG A 5 22.30 13.00 -16.89
CA ARG A 5 21.16 13.66 -16.20
C ARG A 5 21.65 14.27 -14.89
N PRO A 6 21.28 15.50 -14.56
CA PRO A 6 21.63 16.08 -13.27
C PRO A 6 20.99 15.25 -12.16
N LYS A 7 21.79 14.83 -11.18
CA LYS A 7 21.31 14.22 -9.94
C LYS A 7 20.57 15.29 -9.15
N THR A 8 19.26 15.37 -9.30
CA THR A 8 18.42 16.04 -8.31
C THR A 8 18.41 15.14 -7.08
N SER A 9 19.13 15.56 -6.06
CA SER A 9 19.10 14.94 -4.73
C SER A 9 17.76 15.21 -4.06
N GLN A 10 16.71 14.50 -4.44
CA GLN A 10 15.52 14.39 -3.61
C GLN A 10 15.77 13.25 -2.64
N THR A 11 16.17 13.62 -1.44
CA THR A 11 16.42 12.73 -0.30
C THR A 11 15.10 12.24 0.27
N TYR A 12 14.43 11.30 -0.43
CA TYR A 12 13.31 10.57 0.13
C TYR A 12 13.85 9.47 1.05
N GLY A 13 13.48 9.54 2.33
CA GLY A 13 13.74 8.48 3.32
C GLY A 13 15.03 8.57 4.11
N HIS A 14 16.02 9.39 3.72
CA HIS A 14 17.27 9.52 4.47
C HIS A 14 17.15 10.26 5.81
N GLN A 15 16.10 11.06 5.99
CA GLN A 15 15.94 11.88 7.21
C GLN A 15 15.52 11.07 8.44
N ASP A 16 14.92 9.88 8.25
CA ASP A 16 14.36 9.09 9.36
C ASP A 16 15.37 8.07 9.92
N HIS A 17 16.43 7.73 9.19
CA HIS A 17 17.42 6.72 9.57
C HIS A 17 18.78 7.36 9.88
N ARG A 18 18.89 7.95 11.06
CA ARG A 18 20.16 8.60 11.49
C ARG A 18 21.09 7.69 12.26
N PHE A 19 20.55 6.63 12.86
CA PHE A 19 21.29 5.75 13.75
C PHE A 19 21.11 4.28 13.38
N CYS A 20 22.20 3.53 13.53
CA CYS A 20 22.23 2.10 13.28
C CYS A 20 21.35 1.34 14.27
N PRO A 21 20.40 0.51 13.81
CA PRO A 21 19.52 -0.25 14.69
C PRO A 21 20.25 -1.34 15.51
N THR A 22 21.50 -1.63 15.16
CA THR A 22 22.31 -2.66 15.84
C THR A 22 23.18 -2.11 16.95
N CYS A 23 23.84 -0.96 16.75
CA CYS A 23 24.82 -0.44 17.71
C CYS A 23 24.57 1.02 18.14
N GLY A 24 23.52 1.68 17.60
CA GLY A 24 23.22 3.08 17.88
C GLY A 24 24.21 4.08 17.24
N GLY A 25 25.21 3.63 16.50
CA GLY A 25 26.18 4.53 15.84
C GLY A 25 25.56 5.29 14.67
N PRO A 26 26.15 6.42 14.24
CA PRO A 26 25.61 7.22 13.15
C PRO A 26 25.67 6.49 11.82
N LEU A 27 24.61 6.65 11.01
CA LEU A 27 24.54 6.18 9.62
C LEU A 27 24.95 7.28 8.65
N GLU A 28 25.59 6.90 7.55
CA GLU A 28 25.90 7.77 6.41
C GLU A 28 25.50 7.11 5.10
N ASP A 29 25.38 7.91 4.05
CA ASP A 29 25.08 7.41 2.71
C ASP A 29 26.17 6.45 2.23
N GLY A 30 25.73 5.30 1.70
CA GLY A 30 26.62 4.38 0.99
C GLY A 30 27.09 4.97 -0.34
N HIS A 31 28.05 4.31 -0.98
CA HIS A 31 28.57 4.74 -2.28
C HIS A 31 27.54 4.68 -3.42
N GLU A 32 26.46 3.91 -3.23
CA GLU A 32 25.34 3.77 -4.13
C GLU A 32 24.04 4.17 -3.43
N SER A 33 23.04 4.62 -4.20
CA SER A 33 21.71 4.95 -3.65
C SER A 33 20.98 3.69 -3.15
N GLY A 34 20.25 3.83 -2.05
CA GLY A 34 19.38 2.78 -1.53
C GLY A 34 19.90 2.04 -0.30
N PHE A 35 21.07 2.40 0.23
CA PHE A 35 21.53 1.87 1.52
C PHE A 35 22.34 2.89 2.31
N LEU A 36 22.43 2.67 3.61
CA LEU A 36 23.23 3.43 4.56
C LEU A 36 24.31 2.55 5.19
N VAL A 37 25.43 3.14 5.59
CA VAL A 37 26.53 2.42 6.25
C VAL A 37 26.74 3.01 7.66
N CYS A 38 26.86 2.14 8.64
CA CYS A 38 27.16 2.57 10.01
C CYS A 38 28.66 2.90 10.18
N LYS A 39 28.96 4.13 10.60
CA LYS A 39 30.34 4.57 10.87
C LYS A 39 31.02 3.78 11.99
N SER A 40 30.24 3.27 12.94
CA SER A 40 30.78 2.62 14.14
C SER A 40 31.02 1.12 13.95
N CYS A 41 30.12 0.40 13.28
CA CYS A 41 30.22 -1.06 13.15
C CYS A 41 30.25 -1.58 11.71
N GLY A 42 30.24 -0.70 10.71
CA GLY A 42 30.30 -1.05 9.29
C GLY A 42 29.05 -1.74 8.73
N ARG A 43 28.00 -1.92 9.54
CA ARG A 43 26.78 -2.59 9.07
C ARG A 43 26.08 -1.78 7.98
N ILE A 44 25.67 -2.46 6.92
CA ILE A 44 24.84 -1.91 5.86
C ILE A 44 23.36 -1.97 6.30
N SER A 45 22.63 -0.89 6.08
CA SER A 45 21.19 -0.76 6.29
C SER A 45 20.55 -0.39 4.96
N TYR A 46 19.74 -1.28 4.41
CA TYR A 46 19.00 -1.03 3.17
C TYR A 46 17.77 -0.16 3.45
N LEU A 47 17.44 0.70 2.49
CA LEU A 47 16.24 1.53 2.50
C LEU A 47 15.20 0.86 1.63
N ASP A 48 14.58 -0.18 2.15
CA ASP A 48 13.60 -0.97 1.43
C ASP A 48 12.27 -0.21 1.28
N PRO A 49 11.58 -0.34 0.13
CA PRO A 49 10.21 0.17 -0.01
C PRO A 49 9.29 -0.59 0.94
N LYS A 50 8.28 0.10 1.46
CA LYS A 50 7.22 -0.53 2.24
C LYS A 50 6.25 -1.24 1.31
N LEU A 51 5.97 -2.51 1.58
CA LEU A 51 4.95 -3.27 0.88
C LEU A 51 3.60 -3.09 1.59
N ALA A 52 2.57 -2.73 0.82
CA ALA A 52 1.19 -2.68 1.27
C ALA A 52 0.33 -3.62 0.42
N GLY A 53 -0.72 -4.17 1.01
CA GLY A 53 -1.74 -4.94 0.34
C GLY A 53 -3.08 -4.21 0.33
N ALA A 54 -3.85 -4.33 -0.75
CA ALA A 54 -5.20 -3.79 -0.85
C ALA A 54 -6.16 -4.81 -1.46
N ALA A 55 -7.44 -4.72 -1.10
CA ALA A 55 -8.50 -5.59 -1.59
C ALA A 55 -9.49 -4.84 -2.48
N MET A 56 -9.75 -5.41 -3.68
CA MET A 56 -10.87 -5.06 -4.53
C MET A 56 -12.01 -6.03 -4.25
N ILE A 57 -13.08 -5.55 -3.62
CA ILE A 57 -14.20 -6.38 -3.15
C ILE A 57 -15.49 -5.90 -3.79
N GLU A 58 -16.20 -6.81 -4.44
CA GLU A 58 -17.52 -6.55 -4.99
C GLU A 58 -18.62 -7.05 -4.04
N ILE A 59 -19.63 -6.21 -3.83
CA ILE A 59 -20.87 -6.57 -3.12
C ILE A 59 -22.05 -6.06 -3.94
N ASN A 60 -22.89 -6.96 -4.45
CA ASN A 60 -24.09 -6.63 -5.23
C ASN A 60 -23.79 -5.68 -6.43
N ASP A 61 -22.81 -6.04 -7.27
CA ASP A 61 -22.37 -5.27 -8.44
C ASP A 61 -21.85 -3.85 -8.11
N LYS A 62 -21.37 -3.64 -6.89
CA LYS A 62 -20.77 -2.40 -6.42
C LYS A 62 -19.43 -2.65 -5.75
N LEU A 63 -18.53 -1.69 -5.85
CA LEU A 63 -17.21 -1.70 -5.21
C LEU A 63 -17.34 -1.27 -3.75
N LEU A 64 -16.85 -2.12 -2.83
CA LEU A 64 -16.70 -1.75 -1.42
C LEU A 64 -15.53 -0.78 -1.27
N LEU A 65 -15.77 0.33 -0.57
CA LEU A 65 -14.76 1.30 -0.17
C LEU A 65 -14.85 1.58 1.33
N VAL A 66 -13.74 2.03 1.89
CA VAL A 66 -13.61 2.52 3.25
C VAL A 66 -13.29 4.02 3.24
N ARG A 67 -13.90 4.79 4.13
CA ARG A 67 -13.57 6.19 4.33
C ARG A 67 -12.50 6.31 5.39
N ARG A 68 -11.33 6.78 4.98
CA ARG A 68 -10.12 6.79 5.80
C ARG A 68 -10.27 7.64 7.08
N GLY A 69 -9.98 7.04 8.23
CA GLY A 69 -9.92 7.70 9.54
C GLY A 69 -8.52 8.16 9.94
N ILE A 70 -7.50 7.90 9.09
CA ILE A 70 -6.10 8.21 9.36
C ILE A 70 -5.43 8.97 8.21
N GLN A 71 -4.30 9.60 8.49
CA GLN A 71 -3.44 10.20 7.47
C GLN A 71 -2.58 9.12 6.76
N PRO A 72 -2.21 9.33 5.49
CA PRO A 72 -2.61 10.43 4.59
C PRO A 72 -4.05 10.30 4.09
N ALA A 73 -4.59 11.36 3.52
CA ALA A 73 -5.91 11.43 2.89
C ALA A 73 -7.10 11.12 3.85
N TYR A 74 -7.01 11.62 5.09
CA TYR A 74 -8.11 11.55 6.06
C TYR A 74 -9.45 12.02 5.45
N GLY A 75 -10.51 11.26 5.65
CA GLY A 75 -11.86 11.54 5.18
C GLY A 75 -12.14 11.22 3.72
N LYS A 76 -11.14 10.78 2.93
CA LYS A 76 -11.30 10.31 1.55
C LYS A 76 -11.58 8.82 1.50
N TRP A 77 -12.09 8.36 0.36
CA TRP A 77 -12.42 6.96 0.11
C TRP A 77 -11.26 6.20 -0.51
N SER A 78 -11.03 4.97 -0.07
CA SER A 78 -10.02 4.07 -0.63
C SER A 78 -10.49 2.61 -0.56
N PHE A 79 -9.72 1.73 -1.19
CA PHE A 79 -9.87 0.29 -0.97
C PHE A 79 -9.41 -0.07 0.43
N PRO A 80 -9.97 -1.11 1.08
CA PRO A 80 -9.40 -1.68 2.29
C PRO A 80 -7.93 -2.06 2.07
N SER A 81 -7.01 -1.54 2.89
CA SER A 81 -5.58 -1.68 2.64
C SER A 81 -4.71 -1.35 3.83
N GLY A 82 -3.58 -2.03 3.95
CA GLY A 82 -2.57 -1.71 4.94
C GLY A 82 -1.22 -2.35 4.68
N TYR A 83 -0.27 -2.17 5.60
CA TYR A 83 1.08 -2.68 5.43
C TYR A 83 1.18 -4.18 5.68
N VAL A 84 1.99 -4.83 4.84
CA VAL A 84 2.37 -6.24 5.04
C VAL A 84 3.40 -6.31 6.17
N ASN A 85 3.12 -7.11 7.20
CA ASN A 85 4.03 -7.33 8.31
C ASN A 85 5.24 -8.17 7.90
N ARG A 86 6.35 -8.00 8.59
CA ARG A 86 7.56 -8.79 8.31
C ARG A 86 7.29 -10.28 8.53
N GLY A 87 7.49 -11.08 7.47
CA GLY A 87 7.22 -12.52 7.49
C GLY A 87 5.77 -12.93 7.22
N GLU A 88 4.89 -11.97 6.97
CA GLU A 88 3.50 -12.20 6.58
C GLU A 88 3.40 -12.46 5.07
N GLN A 89 2.53 -13.38 4.65
CA GLN A 89 2.15 -13.55 3.25
C GLN A 89 1.25 -12.38 2.83
N ILE A 90 1.43 -11.89 1.60
CA ILE A 90 0.71 -10.70 1.10
C ILE A 90 -0.81 -10.94 1.12
N GLU A 91 -1.25 -12.12 0.67
CA GLU A 91 -2.67 -12.50 0.66
C GLU A 91 -3.26 -12.47 2.08
N ARG A 92 -2.50 -12.93 3.08
CA ARG A 92 -2.92 -12.91 4.49
C ARG A 92 -2.97 -11.49 5.05
N ALA A 93 -2.03 -10.63 4.65
CA ALA A 93 -2.08 -9.21 5.01
C ALA A 93 -3.35 -8.55 4.45
N VAL A 94 -3.67 -8.79 3.18
CA VAL A 94 -4.89 -8.28 2.53
C VAL A 94 -6.14 -8.76 3.27
N GLU A 95 -6.25 -10.05 3.58
CA GLU A 95 -7.38 -10.64 4.32
C GLU A 95 -7.52 -10.03 5.72
N ARG A 96 -6.41 -9.85 6.45
CA ARG A 96 -6.36 -9.23 7.78
C ARG A 96 -6.82 -7.78 7.75
N GLU A 97 -6.28 -6.96 6.84
CA GLU A 97 -6.65 -5.55 6.70
C GLU A 97 -8.15 -5.38 6.40
N VAL A 98 -8.72 -6.24 5.54
CA VAL A 98 -10.17 -6.24 5.29
C VAL A 98 -10.96 -6.51 6.56
N VAL A 99 -10.55 -7.48 7.38
CA VAL A 99 -11.20 -7.75 8.67
C VAL A 99 -11.08 -6.54 9.61
N GLU A 100 -9.89 -5.95 9.73
CA GLU A 100 -9.61 -4.83 10.62
C GLU A 100 -10.39 -3.56 10.23
N GLU A 101 -10.48 -3.26 8.93
CA GLU A 101 -11.11 -2.04 8.44
C GLU A 101 -12.62 -2.17 8.19
N THR A 102 -13.13 -3.40 7.92
CA THR A 102 -14.52 -3.60 7.46
C THR A 102 -15.32 -4.63 8.23
N GLY A 103 -14.68 -5.45 9.08
CA GLY A 103 -15.32 -6.58 9.77
C GLY A 103 -15.71 -7.75 8.86
N LEU A 104 -15.45 -7.67 7.55
CA LEU A 104 -15.70 -8.77 6.60
C LEU A 104 -14.56 -9.78 6.63
N VAL A 105 -14.90 -11.04 6.43
CA VAL A 105 -13.93 -12.11 6.17
C VAL A 105 -13.91 -12.36 4.66
N VAL A 106 -12.73 -12.34 4.08
CA VAL A 106 -12.54 -12.53 2.63
C VAL A 106 -11.48 -13.58 2.34
N THR A 107 -11.49 -14.07 1.11
CA THR A 107 -10.37 -14.81 0.50
C THR A 107 -9.77 -13.96 -0.61
N ALA A 108 -8.46 -13.76 -0.61
CA ALA A 108 -7.74 -13.12 -1.70
C ALA A 108 -7.65 -14.11 -2.88
N ASP A 109 -8.26 -13.75 -4.02
CA ASP A 109 -8.44 -14.67 -5.15
C ASP A 109 -7.28 -14.58 -6.16
N TRP A 110 -6.99 -13.38 -6.64
CA TRP A 110 -5.96 -13.15 -7.65
C TRP A 110 -5.35 -11.76 -7.58
N LEU A 111 -4.09 -11.67 -7.94
CA LEU A 111 -3.36 -10.41 -8.01
C LEU A 111 -3.85 -9.58 -9.19
N VAL A 112 -4.42 -8.41 -8.93
CA VAL A 112 -4.80 -7.41 -9.93
C VAL A 112 -3.56 -6.77 -10.53
N GLY A 113 -2.62 -6.37 -9.68
CA GLY A 113 -1.36 -5.77 -10.09
C GLY A 113 -0.51 -5.30 -8.92
N LEU A 114 0.72 -4.88 -9.28
CA LEU A 114 1.62 -4.15 -8.40
C LEU A 114 1.69 -2.70 -8.86
N TYR A 115 1.50 -1.77 -7.94
CA TYR A 115 1.45 -0.34 -8.23
C TYR A 115 2.49 0.40 -7.41
N SER A 116 3.24 1.25 -8.08
CA SER A 116 4.22 2.14 -7.46
C SER A 116 4.25 3.47 -8.21
N GLU A 117 4.48 4.54 -7.50
CA GLU A 117 4.61 5.88 -8.08
C GLU A 117 6.06 6.35 -7.94
N PRO A 118 6.56 7.16 -8.90
CA PRO A 118 7.85 7.82 -8.73
C PRO A 118 7.91 8.59 -7.42
N ASP A 119 9.05 8.54 -6.76
CA ASP A 119 9.32 9.26 -5.50
C ASP A 119 8.45 8.83 -4.30
N LYS A 120 7.72 7.72 -4.39
CA LYS A 120 7.01 7.10 -3.28
C LYS A 120 7.75 5.86 -2.78
N THR A 121 7.70 5.66 -1.47
CA THR A 121 8.38 4.53 -0.80
C THR A 121 7.48 3.31 -0.64
N VAL A 122 6.24 3.36 -1.14
CA VAL A 122 5.27 2.27 -1.03
C VAL A 122 5.14 1.55 -2.37
N VAL A 123 5.13 0.22 -2.32
CA VAL A 123 4.66 -0.66 -3.39
C VAL A 123 3.36 -1.28 -2.93
N LEU A 124 2.28 -1.08 -3.69
CA LEU A 124 0.95 -1.59 -3.38
C LEU A 124 0.66 -2.84 -4.22
N ALA A 125 0.43 -3.98 -3.54
CA ALA A 125 -0.08 -5.20 -4.16
C ALA A 125 -1.61 -5.23 -4.02
N VAL A 126 -2.33 -5.20 -5.13
CA VAL A 126 -3.80 -5.18 -5.12
C VAL A 126 -4.33 -6.55 -5.51
N TYR A 127 -5.19 -7.12 -4.68
CA TYR A 127 -5.87 -8.38 -4.92
C TYR A 127 -7.37 -8.19 -5.12
N SER A 128 -7.95 -8.95 -6.03
CA SER A 128 -9.39 -9.20 -6.01
C SER A 128 -9.68 -10.13 -4.86
N ALA A 129 -10.77 -9.88 -4.13
CA ALA A 129 -11.14 -10.71 -2.99
C ALA A 129 -12.63 -10.97 -2.93
N THR A 130 -13.00 -12.19 -2.52
CA THR A 130 -14.39 -12.64 -2.37
C THR A 130 -14.78 -12.70 -0.89
N VAL A 131 -15.93 -12.14 -0.54
CA VAL A 131 -16.47 -12.20 0.83
C VAL A 131 -16.93 -13.62 1.13
N THR A 132 -16.40 -14.18 2.23
CA THR A 132 -16.71 -15.53 2.72
C THR A 132 -17.45 -15.51 4.05
N GLY A 133 -17.52 -14.34 4.73
CA GLY A 133 -18.20 -14.22 6.02
C GLY A 133 -18.06 -12.82 6.62
N GLY A 134 -18.34 -12.72 7.90
CA GLY A 134 -18.25 -11.48 8.65
C GLY A 134 -19.49 -10.60 8.52
N LYS A 135 -19.41 -9.40 9.05
CA LYS A 135 -20.46 -8.39 8.99
C LYS A 135 -19.82 -7.03 8.70
N LEU A 136 -20.34 -6.31 7.73
CA LEU A 136 -19.82 -4.99 7.36
C LEU A 136 -20.02 -3.99 8.51
N ILE A 137 -18.88 -3.63 9.15
CA ILE A 137 -18.80 -2.70 10.28
C ILE A 137 -17.48 -1.97 10.14
N ALA A 138 -17.49 -0.63 10.15
CA ALA A 138 -16.26 0.17 10.11
C ALA A 138 -15.37 -0.14 11.33
N GLY A 139 -14.08 -0.39 11.07
CA GLY A 139 -13.05 -0.59 12.10
C GLY A 139 -12.53 0.72 12.67
N ASP A 140 -11.57 0.62 13.60
CA ASP A 140 -11.06 1.78 14.37
C ASP A 140 -10.40 2.86 13.50
N GLU A 141 -9.75 2.48 12.39
CA GLU A 141 -9.09 3.39 11.45
C GLU A 141 -10.01 3.80 10.27
N THR A 142 -11.28 3.38 10.30
CA THR A 142 -12.29 3.61 9.26
C THR A 142 -13.43 4.46 9.78
N LEU A 143 -13.69 5.61 9.17
CA LEU A 143 -14.83 6.47 9.53
C LEU A 143 -16.17 5.89 9.08
N GLU A 144 -16.16 5.22 7.92
CA GLU A 144 -17.36 4.74 7.23
C GLU A 144 -17.00 3.67 6.20
N THR A 145 -17.89 2.73 5.97
CA THR A 145 -17.79 1.74 4.88
C THR A 145 -19.04 1.83 4.03
N ASP A 146 -18.90 1.86 2.70
CA ASP A 146 -20.05 1.85 1.78
C ASP A 146 -19.67 1.20 0.44
N THR A 147 -20.68 0.91 -0.36
CA THR A 147 -20.52 0.33 -1.70
C THR A 147 -20.98 1.28 -2.79
N PHE A 148 -20.17 1.43 -3.84
CA PHE A 148 -20.39 2.39 -4.92
C PHE A 148 -20.48 1.71 -6.28
N PRO A 149 -21.42 2.14 -7.15
CA PRO A 149 -21.40 1.73 -8.55
C PRO A 149 -20.06 2.14 -9.20
N TYR A 150 -19.49 1.29 -10.04
CA TYR A 150 -18.21 1.57 -10.72
C TYR A 150 -18.19 2.85 -11.56
N THR A 151 -19.40 3.29 -12.00
CA THR A 151 -19.58 4.52 -12.80
C THR A 151 -19.77 5.77 -11.95
N GLN A 152 -19.90 5.64 -10.62
CA GLN A 152 -20.18 6.73 -9.68
C GLN A 152 -19.34 6.59 -8.41
N LEU A 153 -18.02 6.44 -8.59
CA LEU A 153 -17.12 6.38 -7.44
C LEU A 153 -16.97 7.77 -6.79
N PRO A 154 -16.83 7.81 -5.46
CA PRO A 154 -16.58 9.05 -4.74
C PRO A 154 -15.15 9.58 -5.02
N ASP A 155 -14.78 10.70 -4.39
CA ASP A 155 -13.41 11.25 -4.44
C ASP A 155 -12.45 10.27 -3.74
N LEU A 156 -11.66 9.57 -4.57
CA LEU A 156 -10.71 8.55 -4.12
C LEU A 156 -9.46 9.20 -3.50
N ALA A 157 -8.81 8.46 -2.59
CA ALA A 157 -7.72 8.96 -1.77
C ALA A 157 -6.43 9.24 -2.56
N PHE A 158 -6.16 8.41 -3.58
CA PHE A 158 -4.88 8.46 -4.30
C PHE A 158 -5.08 8.54 -5.81
N ASN A 159 -4.18 9.26 -6.49
CA ASN A 159 -4.29 9.50 -7.93
C ASN A 159 -4.27 8.21 -8.79
N GLY A 160 -3.65 7.15 -8.29
CA GLY A 160 -3.56 5.85 -8.97
C GLY A 160 -4.82 4.97 -8.85
N ASP A 161 -5.74 5.30 -7.95
CA ASP A 161 -6.88 4.44 -7.60
C ASP A 161 -7.82 4.18 -8.79
N ALA A 162 -8.06 5.18 -9.63
CA ALA A 162 -8.90 5.03 -10.82
C ALA A 162 -8.33 3.98 -11.80
N LYS A 163 -7.01 3.98 -12.00
CA LYS A 163 -6.36 2.96 -12.84
C LYS A 163 -6.45 1.56 -12.25
N ILE A 164 -6.36 1.44 -10.94
CA ILE A 164 -6.54 0.16 -10.24
C ILE A 164 -7.93 -0.42 -10.51
N VAL A 165 -8.97 0.41 -10.45
CA VAL A 165 -10.35 -0.01 -10.78
C VAL A 165 -10.45 -0.48 -12.23
N GLU A 166 -9.88 0.27 -13.18
CA GLU A 166 -9.89 -0.13 -14.60
C GLU A 166 -9.18 -1.48 -14.82
N ASP A 167 -8.01 -1.67 -14.24
CA ASP A 167 -7.23 -2.91 -14.35
C ASP A 167 -7.99 -4.11 -13.75
N TRP A 168 -8.64 -3.92 -12.61
CA TRP A 168 -9.45 -4.94 -11.96
C TRP A 168 -10.67 -5.33 -12.80
N LEU A 169 -11.44 -4.36 -13.32
CA LEU A 169 -12.57 -4.61 -14.22
C LEU A 169 -12.11 -5.34 -15.50
N GLY A 170 -11.00 -4.92 -16.09
CA GLY A 170 -10.41 -5.58 -17.26
C GLY A 170 -9.91 -7.00 -16.96
N GLY A 171 -9.42 -7.27 -15.76
CA GLY A 171 -9.00 -8.60 -15.30
C GLY A 171 -10.18 -9.56 -15.10
N ARG A 172 -11.30 -9.06 -14.57
CA ARG A 172 -12.55 -9.84 -14.42
C ARG A 172 -13.13 -10.30 -15.74
N ALA A 173 -13.09 -9.45 -16.75
CA ALA A 173 -13.63 -9.78 -18.08
C ALA A 173 -12.87 -10.92 -18.80
N LYS A 174 -11.67 -11.27 -18.34
CA LYS A 174 -10.80 -12.30 -18.91
C LYS A 174 -10.85 -13.64 -18.16
N ARG A 175 -11.56 -13.70 -17.05
CA ARG A 175 -11.69 -14.87 -16.16
C ARG A 175 -13.09 -15.43 -16.16
#